data_0f5679640106194017f8bd2b422c9023
#
_entry.id   0f5679640106194017f8bd2b422c9023
#
_cell.length_a   1.000
_cell.length_b   1.000
_cell.length_c   1.000
_cell.angle_alpha   90.00
_cell.angle_beta   90.00
_cell.angle_gamma   90.00
#
_symmetry.space_group_name_H-M   'P 1'
#
loop_
_entity.id
_entity.type
_entity.pdbx_description
1 polymer ?
#
loop_
_entity_poly.entity_id
_entity_poly.type
_entity_poly.pdbx_seq_one_letter_code
_entity_poly.pdbx_strand_id
1 'polypeptide(L)'
;MASATIEPVPATPFLGKEPDHDAGKAARKRRKQEGKLRRDAERPPRSLERWRILMDVADEGRRVAELADHKARYALVVMGVLNTGVFLVLSRAHLLSDLSPELRPWLIGFLVVYTGLSCFFVFHAIDCLRPRRLRSALASAAAGPQEPLGLLHWEFIGACDLAAYRHAWSTVRMEQLNGEVVDIAHHLAGLIAAKYRALSRLYWGLSVLVVLAALQLIVYAGFALVD
;
A
#
# COMPACT_ATOMS: atom_id res chain seq x y z
N MET A 1 65.86 -51.60 -18.68
CA MET A 1 65.91 -50.20 -18.98
C MET A 1 65.47 -50.04 -20.47
N ALA A 2 64.23 -49.72 -20.69
CA ALA A 2 63.70 -49.60 -22.05
C ALA A 2 63.37 -48.08 -22.26
N SER A 3 64.10 -47.45 -23.16
CA SER A 3 63.91 -46.05 -23.64
C SER A 3 62.68 -45.97 -24.50
N ALA A 4 61.67 -45.25 -24.06
CA ALA A 4 60.49 -44.94 -24.88
C ALA A 4 60.83 -43.71 -25.75
N THR A 5 60.84 -43.89 -27.02
CA THR A 5 61.00 -42.87 -28.05
C THR A 5 59.64 -42.15 -28.23
N ILE A 6 59.58 -40.85 -27.89
CA ILE A 6 58.36 -40.01 -28.08
C ILE A 6 58.37 -39.52 -29.52
N GLU A 7 57.40 -39.96 -30.31
CA GLU A 7 57.11 -39.43 -31.66
C GLU A 7 56.51 -38.01 -31.57
N PRO A 8 56.93 -37.07 -32.41
CA PRO A 8 56.35 -35.73 -32.45
C PRO A 8 54.95 -35.75 -33.12
N VAL A 9 53.96 -35.20 -32.38
CA VAL A 9 52.57 -35.01 -32.86
C VAL A 9 52.58 -33.97 -33.98
N PRO A 10 51.95 -34.25 -35.13
CA PRO A 10 51.91 -33.28 -36.23
C PRO A 10 51.00 -32.09 -35.84
N ALA A 11 51.54 -30.88 -35.98
CA ALA A 11 50.82 -29.61 -35.85
C ALA A 11 49.69 -29.51 -36.89
N THR A 12 48.45 -29.61 -36.44
CA THR A 12 47.29 -29.28 -37.27
C THR A 12 47.26 -27.79 -37.63
N PRO A 13 47.12 -27.43 -38.88
CA PRO A 13 47.03 -26.00 -39.27
C PRO A 13 45.74 -25.42 -38.72
N PHE A 14 45.89 -24.39 -37.86
CA PHE A 14 44.78 -23.55 -37.47
C PHE A 14 44.16 -22.91 -38.73
N LEU A 15 43.08 -23.51 -39.24
CA LEU A 15 42.17 -22.88 -40.19
C LEU A 15 41.57 -21.66 -39.46
N GLY A 16 42.06 -20.48 -39.83
CA GLY A 16 41.52 -19.20 -39.41
C GLY A 16 40.04 -19.15 -39.75
N LYS A 17 39.19 -19.25 -38.71
CA LYS A 17 37.76 -19.08 -38.82
C LYS A 17 37.53 -17.69 -39.38
N GLU A 18 37.02 -17.57 -40.60
CA GLU A 18 36.62 -16.29 -41.19
C GLU A 18 35.75 -15.54 -40.18
N PRO A 19 35.98 -14.21 -39.98
CA PRO A 19 35.20 -13.42 -39.04
C PRO A 19 33.72 -13.53 -39.45
N ASP A 20 32.92 -14.09 -38.56
CA ASP A 20 31.50 -14.40 -38.74
C ASP A 20 30.77 -13.12 -39.17
N HIS A 21 30.58 -12.96 -40.47
CA HIS A 21 29.94 -11.80 -41.11
C HIS A 21 28.52 -11.59 -40.59
N ASP A 22 27.91 -12.64 -40.05
CA ASP A 22 26.57 -12.60 -39.46
C ASP A 22 26.58 -12.08 -38.01
N ALA A 23 27.65 -12.32 -37.25
CA ALA A 23 27.83 -11.70 -35.91
C ALA A 23 27.95 -10.19 -36.02
N GLY A 24 28.66 -9.67 -37.02
CA GLY A 24 28.78 -8.24 -37.29
C GLY A 24 27.44 -7.58 -37.66
N LYS A 25 26.62 -8.25 -38.47
CA LYS A 25 25.27 -7.79 -38.84
C LYS A 25 24.33 -7.81 -37.64
N ALA A 26 24.38 -8.85 -36.79
CA ALA A 26 23.58 -8.95 -35.57
C ALA A 26 23.94 -7.87 -34.55
N ALA A 27 25.23 -7.60 -34.36
CA ALA A 27 25.69 -6.53 -33.47
C ALA A 27 25.25 -5.14 -33.97
N ARG A 28 25.31 -4.88 -35.29
CA ARG A 28 24.81 -3.64 -35.89
C ARG A 28 23.31 -3.46 -35.76
N LYS A 29 22.54 -4.56 -35.88
CA LYS A 29 21.07 -4.56 -35.68
C LYS A 29 20.71 -4.26 -34.22
N ARG A 30 21.41 -4.87 -33.25
CA ARG A 30 21.24 -4.58 -31.81
C ARG A 30 21.53 -3.11 -31.48
N ARG A 31 22.66 -2.57 -31.92
CA ARG A 31 23.00 -1.13 -31.72
C ARG A 31 21.96 -0.18 -32.31
N LYS A 32 21.39 -0.51 -33.48
CA LYS A 32 20.30 0.27 -34.10
C LYS A 32 19.02 0.20 -33.25
N GLN A 33 18.68 -0.98 -32.73
CA GLN A 33 17.53 -1.16 -31.83
C GLN A 33 17.73 -0.42 -30.51
N GLU A 34 18.88 -0.52 -29.87
CA GLU A 34 19.23 0.21 -28.67
C GLU A 34 19.16 1.72 -28.86
N GLY A 35 19.71 2.21 -29.98
CA GLY A 35 19.63 3.64 -30.33
C GLY A 35 18.19 4.11 -30.57
N LYS A 36 17.32 3.26 -31.14
CA LYS A 36 15.90 3.57 -31.30
C LYS A 36 15.17 3.59 -29.96
N LEU A 37 15.38 2.56 -29.13
CA LEU A 37 14.78 2.48 -27.79
C LEU A 37 15.19 3.68 -26.92
N ARG A 38 16.46 4.10 -27.00
CA ARG A 38 16.94 5.26 -26.27
C ARG A 38 16.25 6.56 -26.72
N ARG A 39 16.11 6.76 -28.05
CA ARG A 39 15.38 7.94 -28.58
C ARG A 39 13.90 7.92 -28.21
N ASP A 40 13.27 6.74 -28.20
CA ASP A 40 11.87 6.60 -27.81
C ASP A 40 11.70 6.83 -26.30
N ALA A 41 12.68 6.45 -25.46
CA ALA A 41 12.70 6.72 -24.03
C ALA A 41 12.90 8.21 -23.68
N GLU A 42 13.67 8.94 -24.49
CA GLU A 42 13.92 10.38 -24.30
C GLU A 42 12.77 11.25 -24.84
N ARG A 43 11.83 10.65 -25.58
CA ARG A 43 10.71 11.38 -26.17
C ARG A 43 9.60 11.61 -25.12
N PRO A 44 9.10 12.87 -25.00
CA PRO A 44 7.95 13.12 -24.13
C PRO A 44 6.70 12.33 -24.61
N PRO A 45 5.95 11.74 -23.67
CA PRO A 45 4.75 10.95 -24.03
C PRO A 45 3.71 11.84 -24.73
N ARG A 46 3.03 11.29 -25.74
CA ARG A 46 1.91 11.95 -26.40
C ARG A 46 0.73 12.10 -25.43
N SER A 47 -0.20 13.03 -25.72
CA SER A 47 -1.35 13.29 -24.85
C SER A 47 -2.13 12.02 -24.48
N LEU A 48 -2.35 11.10 -25.43
CA LEU A 48 -3.04 9.84 -25.18
C LEU A 48 -2.20 8.84 -24.37
N GLU A 49 -0.89 8.78 -24.61
CA GLU A 49 0.04 7.95 -23.84
C GLU A 49 0.12 8.44 -22.39
N ARG A 50 0.19 9.77 -22.21
CA ARG A 50 0.15 10.42 -20.89
C ARG A 50 -1.14 10.10 -20.15
N TRP A 51 -2.29 10.19 -20.83
CA TRP A 51 -3.58 9.81 -20.28
C TRP A 51 -3.59 8.36 -19.75
N ARG A 52 -3.12 7.41 -20.56
CA ARG A 52 -3.06 5.99 -20.15
C ARG A 52 -2.19 5.79 -18.92
N ILE A 53 -0.99 6.36 -18.92
CA ILE A 53 -0.08 6.26 -17.78
C ILE A 53 -0.73 6.86 -16.51
N LEU A 54 -1.37 8.01 -16.62
CA LEU A 54 -2.03 8.68 -15.49
C LEU A 54 -3.21 7.86 -14.97
N MET A 55 -4.00 7.24 -15.86
CA MET A 55 -5.08 6.34 -15.45
C MET A 55 -4.56 5.10 -14.74
N ASP A 56 -3.48 4.49 -15.24
CA ASP A 56 -2.83 3.34 -14.58
C ASP A 56 -2.32 3.73 -13.18
N VAL A 57 -1.71 4.91 -13.04
CA VAL A 57 -1.28 5.43 -11.72
C VAL A 57 -2.47 5.67 -10.79
N ALA A 58 -3.57 6.22 -11.29
CA ALA A 58 -4.78 6.44 -10.48
C ALA A 58 -5.42 5.11 -10.05
N ASP A 59 -5.48 4.13 -10.93
CA ASP A 59 -6.03 2.80 -10.64
C ASP A 59 -5.15 2.02 -9.65
N GLU A 60 -3.83 2.09 -9.80
CA GLU A 60 -2.90 1.52 -8.81
C GLU A 60 -3.07 2.20 -7.45
N GLY A 61 -3.21 3.53 -7.42
CA GLY A 61 -3.51 4.27 -6.21
C GLY A 61 -4.79 3.81 -5.51
N ARG A 62 -5.88 3.55 -6.26
CA ARG A 62 -7.12 3.00 -5.71
C ARG A 62 -6.91 1.63 -5.08
N ARG A 63 -6.20 0.72 -5.78
CA ARG A 63 -5.87 -0.61 -5.25
C ARG A 63 -5.07 -0.54 -3.96
N VAL A 64 -4.09 0.37 -3.90
CA VAL A 64 -3.29 0.59 -2.68
C VAL A 64 -4.15 1.13 -1.54
N ALA A 65 -5.11 2.03 -1.81
CA ALA A 65 -6.06 2.52 -0.81
C ALA A 65 -6.98 1.41 -0.29
N GLU A 66 -7.51 0.56 -1.19
CA GLU A 66 -8.33 -0.61 -0.84
C GLU A 66 -7.55 -1.63 0.00
N LEU A 67 -6.28 -1.88 -0.34
CA LEU A 67 -5.40 -2.74 0.44
C LEU A 67 -5.20 -2.21 1.87
N ALA A 68 -5.07 -0.89 2.04
CA ALA A 68 -4.99 -0.28 3.36
C ALA A 68 -6.29 -0.50 4.16
N ASP A 69 -7.46 -0.38 3.52
CA ASP A 69 -8.76 -0.64 4.16
C ASP A 69 -8.92 -2.12 4.56
N HIS A 70 -8.50 -3.05 3.72
CA HIS A 70 -8.48 -4.48 4.07
C HIS A 70 -7.58 -4.76 5.27
N LYS A 71 -6.36 -4.22 5.30
CA LYS A 71 -5.45 -4.36 6.44
C LYS A 71 -6.03 -3.79 7.72
N ALA A 72 -6.71 -2.63 7.66
CA ALA A 72 -7.38 -2.04 8.82
C ALA A 72 -8.53 -2.92 9.34
N ARG A 73 -9.32 -3.52 8.44
CA ARG A 73 -10.40 -4.48 8.81
C ARG A 73 -9.83 -5.72 9.50
N TYR A 74 -8.75 -6.30 8.96
CA TYR A 74 -8.09 -7.44 9.61
C TYR A 74 -7.56 -7.09 11.00
N ALA A 75 -6.95 -5.91 11.16
CA ALA A 75 -6.50 -5.46 12.47
C ALA A 75 -7.67 -5.33 13.48
N LEU A 76 -8.83 -4.83 13.05
CA LEU A 76 -10.05 -4.79 13.89
C LEU A 76 -10.53 -6.18 14.30
N VAL A 77 -10.54 -7.14 13.38
CA VAL A 77 -10.92 -8.52 13.68
C VAL A 77 -9.97 -9.13 14.71
N VAL A 78 -8.65 -8.95 14.52
CA VAL A 78 -7.64 -9.44 15.48
C VAL A 78 -7.83 -8.81 16.86
N MET A 79 -8.08 -7.49 16.92
CA MET A 79 -8.38 -6.80 18.17
C MET A 79 -9.66 -7.33 18.84
N GLY A 80 -10.70 -7.61 18.06
CA GLY A 80 -11.95 -8.21 18.57
C GLY A 80 -11.71 -9.58 19.17
N VAL A 81 -10.96 -10.45 18.48
CA VAL A 81 -10.62 -11.79 18.99
C VAL A 81 -9.76 -11.68 20.25
N LEU A 82 -8.76 -10.80 20.27
CA LEU A 82 -7.90 -10.58 21.42
C LEU A 82 -8.69 -10.12 22.65
N ASN A 83 -9.56 -9.13 22.48
CA ASN A 83 -10.41 -8.61 23.55
C ASN A 83 -11.39 -9.66 24.07
N THR A 84 -11.98 -10.47 23.18
CA THR A 84 -12.87 -11.58 23.57
C THR A 84 -12.09 -12.64 24.37
N GLY A 85 -10.86 -12.98 23.94
CA GLY A 85 -10.00 -13.91 24.67
C GLY A 85 -9.68 -13.43 26.07
N VAL A 86 -9.24 -12.17 26.20
CA VAL A 86 -8.96 -11.53 27.50
C VAL A 86 -10.21 -11.54 28.40
N PHE A 87 -11.37 -11.17 27.85
CA PHE A 87 -12.63 -11.16 28.60
C PHE A 87 -13.03 -12.55 29.07
N LEU A 88 -12.90 -13.59 28.23
CA LEU A 88 -13.21 -14.97 28.59
C LEU A 88 -12.31 -15.48 29.72
N VAL A 89 -11.03 -15.18 29.69
CA VAL A 89 -10.12 -15.55 30.77
C VAL A 89 -10.51 -14.87 32.07
N LEU A 90 -10.79 -13.60 32.04
CA LEU A 90 -11.21 -12.84 33.22
C LEU A 90 -12.56 -13.32 33.80
N SER A 91 -13.52 -13.67 32.94
CA SER A 91 -14.85 -14.11 33.40
C SER A 91 -14.85 -15.55 33.99
N ARG A 92 -13.97 -16.41 33.50
CA ARG A 92 -13.86 -17.81 34.02
C ARG A 92 -13.10 -17.91 35.35
N ALA A 93 -12.18 -17.00 35.58
CA ALA A 93 -11.17 -17.17 36.58
C ALA A 93 -11.62 -16.85 38.02
N HIS A 94 -12.83 -16.34 38.27
CA HIS A 94 -13.22 -15.77 39.58
C HIS A 94 -12.11 -14.93 40.26
N LEU A 95 -11.15 -14.48 39.42
CA LEU A 95 -9.90 -13.85 39.85
C LEU A 95 -10.07 -12.72 40.85
N LEU A 96 -11.22 -12.03 40.79
CA LEU A 96 -11.49 -10.90 41.67
C LEU A 96 -11.90 -11.37 43.07
N SER A 97 -12.43 -12.62 43.23
CA SER A 97 -12.81 -13.17 44.53
C SER A 97 -11.65 -13.82 45.26
N ASP A 98 -10.72 -14.42 44.50
CA ASP A 98 -9.68 -15.29 45.07
C ASP A 98 -8.35 -14.53 45.29
N LEU A 99 -8.19 -13.31 44.70
CA LEU A 99 -7.00 -12.51 44.87
C LEU A 99 -6.92 -11.85 46.26
N SER A 100 -5.69 -11.79 46.79
CA SER A 100 -5.41 -11.05 48.00
C SER A 100 -5.87 -9.58 47.90
N PRO A 101 -6.39 -8.98 48.99
CA PRO A 101 -6.90 -7.61 48.96
C PRO A 101 -5.88 -6.56 48.45
N GLU A 102 -4.60 -6.82 48.60
CA GLU A 102 -3.52 -5.94 48.18
C GLU A 102 -3.29 -5.91 46.65
N LEU A 103 -3.50 -7.03 45.98
CA LEU A 103 -3.28 -7.16 44.53
C LEU A 103 -4.50 -6.76 43.69
N ARG A 104 -5.68 -6.82 44.27
CA ARG A 104 -6.94 -6.48 43.60
C ARG A 104 -6.97 -5.09 42.96
N PRO A 105 -6.54 -4.00 43.62
CA PRO A 105 -6.55 -2.68 42.99
C PRO A 105 -5.59 -2.57 41.81
N TRP A 106 -4.46 -3.27 41.84
CA TRP A 106 -3.50 -3.29 40.74
C TRP A 106 -4.08 -4.00 39.50
N LEU A 107 -4.77 -5.11 39.68
CA LEU A 107 -5.42 -5.84 38.59
C LEU A 107 -6.55 -4.99 37.97
N ILE A 108 -7.37 -4.35 38.79
CA ILE A 108 -8.43 -3.44 38.32
C ILE A 108 -7.82 -2.27 37.55
N GLY A 109 -6.78 -1.63 38.08
CA GLY A 109 -6.06 -0.55 37.39
C GLY A 109 -5.53 -0.97 36.03
N PHE A 110 -4.90 -2.13 35.97
CA PHE A 110 -4.39 -2.69 34.69
C PHE A 110 -5.52 -2.95 33.69
N LEU A 111 -6.66 -3.52 34.14
CA LEU A 111 -7.81 -3.78 33.31
C LEU A 111 -8.45 -2.50 32.75
N VAL A 112 -8.53 -1.44 33.58
CA VAL A 112 -9.02 -0.13 33.15
C VAL A 112 -8.11 0.47 32.07
N VAL A 113 -6.77 0.39 32.26
CA VAL A 113 -5.80 0.86 31.28
C VAL A 113 -5.90 0.07 29.96
N TYR A 114 -5.95 -1.26 30.05
CA TYR A 114 -6.11 -2.14 28.88
C TYR A 114 -7.39 -1.80 28.10
N THR A 115 -8.53 -1.70 28.79
CA THR A 115 -9.82 -1.38 28.17
C THR A 115 -9.80 0.02 27.53
N GLY A 116 -9.25 1.02 28.23
CA GLY A 116 -9.11 2.37 27.70
C GLY A 116 -8.26 2.42 26.42
N LEU A 117 -7.11 1.74 26.43
CA LEU A 117 -6.25 1.62 25.24
C LEU A 117 -6.96 0.86 24.09
N SER A 118 -7.66 -0.22 24.40
CA SER A 118 -8.42 -0.97 23.41
C SER A 118 -9.48 -0.10 22.73
N CYS A 119 -10.29 0.62 23.50
CA CYS A 119 -11.27 1.57 22.97
C CYS A 119 -10.62 2.66 22.12
N PHE A 120 -9.51 3.21 22.56
CA PHE A 120 -8.76 4.23 21.83
C PHE A 120 -8.30 3.71 20.45
N PHE A 121 -7.71 2.51 20.40
CA PHE A 121 -7.25 1.95 19.13
C PHE A 121 -8.40 1.49 18.22
N VAL A 122 -9.51 0.98 18.76
CA VAL A 122 -10.73 0.71 17.97
C VAL A 122 -11.25 2.00 17.33
N PHE A 123 -11.28 3.11 18.08
CA PHE A 123 -11.69 4.39 17.52
C PHE A 123 -10.78 4.84 16.38
N HIS A 124 -9.45 4.71 16.54
CA HIS A 124 -8.50 5.02 15.47
C HIS A 124 -8.64 4.11 14.24
N ALA A 125 -8.98 2.84 14.44
CA ALA A 125 -9.24 1.92 13.34
C ALA A 125 -10.50 2.32 12.55
N ILE A 126 -11.55 2.73 13.24
CA ILE A 126 -12.77 3.24 12.61
C ILE A 126 -12.48 4.54 11.84
N ASP A 127 -11.69 5.46 12.41
CA ASP A 127 -11.28 6.70 11.72
C ASP A 127 -10.43 6.41 10.46
N CYS A 128 -9.59 5.37 10.49
CA CYS A 128 -8.85 4.92 9.31
C CYS A 128 -9.78 4.43 8.18
N LEU A 129 -10.86 3.75 8.53
CA LEU A 129 -11.87 3.23 7.59
C LEU A 129 -12.86 4.29 7.12
N ARG A 130 -12.95 5.42 7.82
CA ARG A 130 -13.89 6.48 7.48
C ARG A 130 -13.63 7.01 6.08
N PRO A 131 -14.65 7.07 5.19
CA PRO A 131 -14.50 7.61 3.86
C PRO A 131 -14.15 9.11 3.95
N ARG A 132 -12.94 9.45 3.55
CA ARG A 132 -12.51 10.85 3.46
C ARG A 132 -12.98 11.41 2.13
N ARG A 133 -13.84 12.42 2.17
CA ARG A 133 -14.34 13.08 0.94
C ARG A 133 -13.21 13.88 0.29
N LEU A 134 -13.00 13.68 -1.00
CA LEU A 134 -12.09 14.50 -1.82
C LEU A 134 -12.50 15.99 -1.89
N ARG A 135 -13.74 16.26 -1.55
CA ARG A 135 -14.42 17.56 -1.75
C ARG A 135 -13.72 18.78 -1.13
N SER A 136 -13.02 18.63 0.00
CA SER A 136 -12.44 19.80 0.69
C SER A 136 -11.21 20.40 -0.01
N ALA A 137 -10.45 19.60 -0.73
CA ALA A 137 -9.24 20.05 -1.43
C ALA A 137 -9.57 20.67 -2.79
N LEU A 138 -10.53 20.09 -3.52
CA LEU A 138 -10.97 20.57 -4.82
C LEU A 138 -11.83 21.85 -4.71
N ALA A 139 -12.67 21.97 -3.68
CA ALA A 139 -13.45 23.19 -3.45
C ALA A 139 -12.56 24.40 -3.12
N SER A 140 -11.39 24.19 -2.53
CA SER A 140 -10.42 25.26 -2.27
C SER A 140 -9.64 25.68 -3.51
N ALA A 141 -9.43 24.77 -4.46
CA ALA A 141 -8.77 25.07 -5.74
C ALA A 141 -9.73 25.70 -6.77
N ALA A 142 -11.03 25.41 -6.66
CA ALA A 142 -12.09 25.89 -7.57
C ALA A 142 -12.58 27.32 -7.33
N ALA A 143 -11.92 28.11 -6.50
CA ALA A 143 -12.27 29.50 -6.25
C ALA A 143 -11.96 30.48 -7.43
N GLY A 144 -11.55 29.94 -8.60
CA GLY A 144 -11.37 30.71 -9.83
C GLY A 144 -12.60 30.60 -10.75
N PRO A 145 -12.98 31.67 -11.45
CA PRO A 145 -14.28 31.78 -12.15
C PRO A 145 -14.39 31.04 -13.48
N GLN A 146 -13.51 30.18 -13.92
CA GLN A 146 -13.42 29.85 -15.35
C GLN A 146 -13.24 28.40 -15.81
N GLU A 147 -13.16 27.39 -14.94
CA GLU A 147 -13.07 26.02 -15.47
C GLU A 147 -14.10 25.08 -14.83
N PRO A 148 -14.89 24.35 -15.63
CA PRO A 148 -15.72 23.26 -15.14
C PRO A 148 -14.78 22.13 -14.72
N LEU A 149 -14.26 22.23 -13.51
CA LEU A 149 -13.42 21.21 -12.88
C LEU A 149 -14.31 20.01 -12.52
N GLY A 150 -14.00 18.86 -13.11
CA GLY A 150 -14.46 17.61 -12.56
C GLY A 150 -15.26 16.69 -13.46
N LEU A 151 -15.07 16.71 -14.79
CA LEU A 151 -15.70 15.75 -15.71
C LEU A 151 -15.50 14.29 -15.31
N LEU A 152 -14.38 14.00 -14.63
CA LEU A 152 -14.01 12.68 -14.15
C LEU A 152 -14.39 12.45 -12.68
N HIS A 153 -14.87 13.47 -11.98
CA HIS A 153 -15.27 13.34 -10.58
C HIS A 153 -16.75 12.94 -10.46
N TRP A 154 -16.98 11.81 -9.79
CA TRP A 154 -18.34 11.29 -9.57
C TRP A 154 -19.26 12.28 -8.82
N GLU A 155 -18.71 13.14 -7.94
CA GLU A 155 -19.46 14.18 -7.23
C GLU A 155 -20.00 15.26 -8.22
N PHE A 156 -19.19 15.63 -9.22
CA PHE A 156 -19.63 16.54 -10.29
C PHE A 156 -20.63 15.86 -11.22
N ILE A 157 -20.36 14.60 -11.61
CA ILE A 157 -21.28 13.82 -12.45
C ILE A 157 -22.65 13.69 -11.79
N GLY A 158 -22.69 13.44 -10.48
CA GLY A 158 -23.94 13.33 -9.71
C GLY A 158 -24.67 14.64 -9.47
N ALA A 159 -23.97 15.77 -9.51
CA ALA A 159 -24.56 17.10 -9.29
C ALA A 159 -24.92 17.82 -10.59
N CYS A 160 -24.41 17.37 -11.74
CA CYS A 160 -24.57 17.99 -13.04
C CYS A 160 -25.82 17.43 -13.76
N ASP A 161 -26.56 18.29 -14.48
CA ASP A 161 -27.59 17.83 -15.39
C ASP A 161 -26.99 17.05 -16.57
N LEU A 162 -27.68 16.02 -17.06
CA LEU A 162 -27.24 15.16 -18.14
C LEU A 162 -26.92 15.92 -19.43
N ALA A 163 -27.72 16.95 -19.77
CA ALA A 163 -27.49 17.76 -20.97
C ALA A 163 -26.20 18.59 -20.83
N ALA A 164 -26.00 19.21 -19.67
CA ALA A 164 -24.78 19.96 -19.34
C ALA A 164 -23.53 19.06 -19.32
N TYR A 165 -23.65 17.86 -18.78
CA TYR A 165 -22.57 16.89 -18.78
C TYR A 165 -22.17 16.42 -20.18
N ARG A 166 -23.16 16.13 -21.05
CA ARG A 166 -22.91 15.80 -22.47
C ARG A 166 -22.27 16.95 -23.22
N HIS A 167 -22.73 18.20 -22.98
CA HIS A 167 -22.14 19.37 -23.59
C HIS A 167 -20.66 19.55 -23.16
N ALA A 168 -20.36 19.40 -21.88
CA ALA A 168 -19.00 19.48 -21.37
C ALA A 168 -18.08 18.44 -22.03
N TRP A 169 -18.56 17.19 -22.21
CA TRP A 169 -17.80 16.14 -22.92
C TRP A 169 -17.58 16.45 -24.42
N SER A 170 -18.49 17.14 -25.07
CA SER A 170 -18.34 17.51 -26.49
C SER A 170 -17.29 18.62 -26.71
N THR A 171 -16.98 19.41 -25.69
CA THR A 171 -16.07 20.56 -25.76
C THR A 171 -14.71 20.35 -25.09
N VAL A 172 -14.59 19.30 -24.25
CA VAL A 172 -13.38 19.02 -23.49
C VAL A 172 -12.17 18.70 -24.37
N ARG A 173 -11.00 19.18 -23.99
CA ARG A 173 -9.72 18.89 -24.65
C ARG A 173 -8.94 17.84 -23.83
N MET A 174 -8.14 17.03 -24.55
CA MET A 174 -7.29 16.03 -23.90
C MET A 174 -6.31 16.62 -22.86
N GLU A 175 -5.92 17.89 -23.04
CA GLU A 175 -5.05 18.57 -22.08
C GLU A 175 -5.77 18.83 -20.75
N GLN A 176 -7.03 19.21 -20.79
CA GLN A 176 -7.87 19.41 -19.61
C GLN A 176 -8.09 18.09 -18.87
N LEU A 177 -8.44 17.02 -19.60
CA LEU A 177 -8.57 15.69 -19.01
C LEU A 177 -7.27 15.19 -18.35
N ASN A 178 -6.12 15.43 -18.99
CA ASN A 178 -4.83 15.09 -18.40
C ASN A 178 -4.58 15.89 -17.11
N GLY A 179 -4.95 17.17 -17.07
CA GLY A 179 -4.89 18.00 -15.87
C GLY A 179 -5.73 17.41 -14.73
N GLU A 180 -6.99 17.10 -15.01
CA GLU A 180 -7.91 16.50 -14.01
C GLU A 180 -7.37 15.16 -13.45
N VAL A 181 -6.82 14.29 -14.31
CA VAL A 181 -6.25 12.99 -13.82
C VAL A 181 -5.00 13.21 -12.99
N VAL A 182 -4.15 14.19 -13.32
CA VAL A 182 -2.99 14.56 -12.49
C VAL A 182 -3.46 15.00 -11.10
N ASP A 183 -4.48 15.85 -11.02
CA ASP A 183 -5.04 16.33 -9.76
C ASP A 183 -5.64 15.18 -8.94
N ILE A 184 -6.41 14.29 -9.59
CA ILE A 184 -6.94 13.07 -8.95
C ILE A 184 -5.80 12.21 -8.40
N ALA A 185 -4.77 11.94 -9.19
CA ALA A 185 -3.64 11.11 -8.78
C ALA A 185 -2.88 11.74 -7.60
N HIS A 186 -2.66 13.06 -7.63
CA HIS A 186 -2.00 13.77 -6.54
C HIS A 186 -2.81 13.72 -5.24
N HIS A 187 -4.12 14.00 -5.31
CA HIS A 187 -5.00 13.91 -4.15
C HIS A 187 -5.10 12.49 -3.60
N LEU A 188 -5.17 11.49 -4.48
CA LEU A 188 -5.19 10.08 -4.09
C LEU A 188 -3.90 9.68 -3.36
N ALA A 189 -2.73 10.15 -3.83
CA ALA A 189 -1.46 9.94 -3.15
C ALA A 189 -1.46 10.54 -1.73
N GLY A 190 -2.02 11.74 -1.55
CA GLY A 190 -2.20 12.36 -0.23
C GLY A 190 -3.11 11.55 0.70
N LEU A 191 -4.22 11.03 0.17
CA LEU A 191 -5.13 10.15 0.92
C LEU A 191 -4.46 8.84 1.33
N ILE A 192 -3.72 8.21 0.42
CA ILE A 192 -2.97 6.99 0.68
C ILE A 192 -1.95 7.23 1.79
N ALA A 193 -1.15 8.30 1.69
CA ALA A 193 -0.17 8.64 2.71
C ALA A 193 -0.81 8.87 4.10
N ALA A 194 -1.99 9.49 4.17
CA ALA A 194 -2.73 9.68 5.40
C ALA A 194 -3.26 8.35 5.97
N LYS A 195 -3.81 7.47 5.11
CA LYS A 195 -4.28 6.12 5.50
C LYS A 195 -3.15 5.25 6.02
N TYR A 196 -1.99 5.23 5.34
CA TYR A 196 -0.83 4.45 5.79
C TYR A 196 -0.28 4.94 7.12
N ARG A 197 -0.27 6.24 7.38
CA ARG A 197 0.11 6.79 8.71
C ARG A 197 -0.85 6.34 9.80
N ALA A 198 -2.15 6.36 9.54
CA ALA A 198 -3.16 5.87 10.48
C ALA A 198 -3.01 4.36 10.71
N LEU A 199 -2.80 3.59 9.64
CA LEU A 199 -2.58 2.15 9.69
C LEU A 199 -1.32 1.78 10.50
N SER A 200 -0.21 2.50 10.32
CA SER A 200 1.02 2.30 11.10
C SER A 200 0.78 2.49 12.60
N ARG A 201 0.03 3.53 12.99
CA ARG A 201 -0.35 3.76 14.39
C ARG A 201 -1.24 2.63 14.93
N LEU A 202 -2.18 2.15 14.12
CA LEU A 202 -3.06 1.04 14.47
C LEU A 202 -2.27 -0.25 14.71
N TYR A 203 -1.33 -0.60 13.85
CA TYR A 203 -0.49 -1.79 14.02
C TYR A 203 0.42 -1.70 15.24
N TRP A 204 0.98 -0.51 15.48
CA TRP A 204 1.76 -0.28 16.70
C TRP A 204 0.89 -0.45 17.95
N GLY A 205 -0.32 0.10 17.94
CA GLY A 205 -1.29 -0.05 19.03
C GLY A 205 -1.71 -1.51 19.23
N LEU A 206 -1.96 -2.25 18.15
CA LEU A 206 -2.25 -3.68 18.22
C LEU A 206 -1.10 -4.45 18.86
N SER A 207 0.14 -4.14 18.50
CA SER A 207 1.32 -4.77 19.11
C SER A 207 1.38 -4.53 20.62
N VAL A 208 1.11 -3.30 21.06
CA VAL A 208 1.04 -2.97 22.49
C VAL A 208 -0.06 -3.76 23.20
N LEU A 209 -1.26 -3.86 22.60
CA LEU A 209 -2.36 -4.65 23.18
C LEU A 209 -2.03 -6.14 23.27
N VAL A 210 -1.36 -6.70 22.27
CA VAL A 210 -0.91 -8.11 22.30
C VAL A 210 0.08 -8.35 23.45
N VAL A 211 1.04 -7.44 23.64
CA VAL A 211 2.01 -7.54 24.74
C VAL A 211 1.31 -7.43 26.10
N LEU A 212 0.38 -6.49 26.25
CA LEU A 212 -0.39 -6.35 27.50
C LEU A 212 -1.27 -7.58 27.76
N ALA A 213 -1.93 -8.13 26.76
CA ALA A 213 -2.71 -9.37 26.90
C ALA A 213 -1.84 -10.57 27.28
N ALA A 214 -0.67 -10.71 26.67
CA ALA A 214 0.31 -11.76 27.01
C ALA A 214 0.79 -11.62 28.46
N LEU A 215 1.12 -10.40 28.89
CA LEU A 215 1.54 -10.11 30.26
C LEU A 215 0.42 -10.49 31.26
N GLN A 216 -0.83 -10.16 30.94
CA GLN A 216 -1.98 -10.52 31.75
C GLN A 216 -2.14 -12.04 31.90
N LEU A 217 -1.97 -12.80 30.80
CA LEU A 217 -2.03 -14.27 30.82
C LEU A 217 -0.89 -14.87 31.64
N ILE A 218 0.32 -14.31 31.55
CA ILE A 218 1.48 -14.78 32.35
C ILE A 218 1.21 -14.55 33.83
N VAL A 219 0.72 -13.38 34.22
CA VAL A 219 0.38 -13.06 35.60
C VAL A 219 -0.70 -14.03 36.11
N TYR A 220 -1.74 -14.28 35.29
CA TYR A 220 -2.79 -15.24 35.63
C TYR A 220 -2.23 -16.68 35.82
N ALA A 221 -1.40 -17.14 34.87
CA ALA A 221 -0.80 -18.48 34.98
C ALA A 221 0.11 -18.61 36.21
N GLY A 222 0.84 -17.55 36.56
CA GLY A 222 1.66 -17.50 37.77
C GLY A 222 0.84 -17.67 39.06
N PHE A 223 -0.30 -17.05 39.17
CA PHE A 223 -1.20 -17.23 40.30
C PHE A 223 -1.83 -18.61 40.35
N ALA A 224 -2.25 -19.16 39.23
CA ALA A 224 -2.85 -20.49 39.14
C ALA A 224 -1.89 -21.65 39.46
N LEU A 225 -0.57 -21.40 39.49
CA LEU A 225 0.48 -22.37 39.84
C LEU A 225 0.88 -22.32 41.34
N VAL A 226 0.50 -21.26 42.04
CA VAL A 226 0.86 -21.06 43.45
C VAL A 226 -0.23 -21.54 44.40
N ASP A 227 -1.46 -21.64 43.87
CA ASP A 227 -2.63 -22.28 44.58
C ASP A 227 -2.69 -23.77 44.27
#